data_30beb09fac0546ca9d57a674fdcc4f9f
#
_entry.id   30beb09fac0546ca9d57a674fdcc4f9f
#
_cell.length_a   1.000
_cell.length_b   1.000
_cell.length_c   1.000
_cell.angle_alpha   90.00
_cell.angle_beta   90.00
_cell.angle_gamma   90.00
#
_symmetry.space_group_name_H-M   'P 1'
#
loop_
_entity.id
_entity.type
_entity.pdbx_description
1 polymer ?
#
loop_
_entity_poly.entity_id
_entity_poly.type
_entity_poly.pdbx_seq_one_letter_code
_entity_poly.pdbx_strand_id
1 'polypeptide(L)'
;MAASNKDIVFITGENTGLGVEIARKLLRGHADRFHVIIGSRTLAKGNAAVYGLKAEGFDGVETVQVDVTREESLATAAKTVTERHGRVNVLHVNAGIALDLNYTDRKDWPLSRLLMTSMETNVAGAAATVETFVLLLEKAENPRVVFMTSGAGSVQLAHDHVVLSLNWPSHSVSKAALNMLMMHYFHKFPQWKVNACALGFRATNLNNFGKGSPGGVPPGPVEDGAVNAVRLSLLGKGGERGTFTQLVGKDGHGEIPW
;
A
#
# COMPACT_ATOMS: atom_id res chain seq x y z
N MET A 1 20.52 -21.34 9.60
CA MET A 1 20.76 -20.45 8.44
C MET A 1 21.09 -19.08 9.00
N ALA A 2 22.17 -18.43 8.56
CA ALA A 2 22.47 -17.06 8.98
C ALA A 2 21.31 -16.16 8.56
N ALA A 3 20.78 -15.36 9.50
CA ALA A 3 19.72 -14.41 9.20
C ALA A 3 20.19 -13.48 8.08
N SER A 4 19.44 -13.37 7.01
CA SER A 4 19.73 -12.44 5.92
C SER A 4 19.91 -11.04 6.52
N ASN A 5 21.01 -10.38 6.18
CA ASN A 5 21.30 -9.01 6.65
C ASN A 5 20.41 -7.96 5.97
N LYS A 6 19.46 -8.41 5.11
CA LYS A 6 18.55 -7.54 4.35
C LYS A 6 17.35 -7.09 5.19
N ASP A 7 16.89 -5.87 4.91
CA ASP A 7 15.61 -5.37 5.39
C ASP A 7 14.47 -6.17 4.76
N ILE A 8 13.58 -6.70 5.58
CA ILE A 8 12.40 -7.44 5.13
C ILE A 8 11.26 -6.46 4.86
N VAL A 9 10.78 -6.45 3.62
CA VAL A 9 9.65 -5.64 3.17
C VAL A 9 8.44 -6.53 2.98
N PHE A 10 7.32 -6.25 3.65
CA PHE A 10 6.06 -6.95 3.43
C PHE A 10 5.06 -5.99 2.77
N ILE A 11 4.49 -6.39 1.62
CA ILE A 11 3.56 -5.57 0.85
C ILE A 11 2.23 -6.32 0.75
N THR A 12 1.14 -5.76 1.30
CA THR A 12 -0.20 -6.37 1.20
C THR A 12 -0.91 -5.99 -0.09
N GLY A 13 -1.77 -6.88 -0.60
CA GLY A 13 -2.65 -6.59 -1.73
C GLY A 13 -1.99 -6.75 -3.10
N GLU A 14 -1.00 -7.60 -3.21
CA GLU A 14 -0.14 -7.71 -4.37
C GLU A 14 -0.36 -8.94 -5.22
N ASN A 15 -0.99 -8.75 -6.37
CA ASN A 15 -1.00 -9.71 -7.46
C ASN A 15 -0.81 -9.02 -8.82
N THR A 16 -1.01 -7.71 -8.89
CA THR A 16 -0.87 -6.87 -10.10
C THR A 16 -0.78 -5.40 -9.69
N GLY A 17 -0.25 -4.55 -10.56
CA GLY A 17 -0.29 -3.10 -10.36
C GLY A 17 0.77 -2.57 -9.39
N LEU A 18 0.35 -1.65 -8.52
CA LEU A 18 1.28 -0.80 -7.77
C LEU A 18 2.26 -1.55 -6.88
N GLY A 19 1.87 -2.56 -6.17
CA GLY A 19 2.79 -3.15 -5.23
C GLY A 19 3.78 -4.09 -5.90
N VAL A 20 3.44 -4.76 -7.02
CA VAL A 20 4.46 -5.43 -7.86
C VAL A 20 5.46 -4.39 -8.35
N GLU A 21 5.01 -3.18 -8.66
CA GLU A 21 5.90 -2.11 -9.11
C GLU A 21 6.77 -1.54 -7.98
N ILE A 22 6.23 -1.45 -6.76
CA ILE A 22 7.03 -1.14 -5.55
C ILE A 22 8.10 -2.21 -5.36
N ALA A 23 7.74 -3.50 -5.41
CA ALA A 23 8.68 -4.61 -5.30
C ALA A 23 9.78 -4.53 -6.38
N ARG A 24 9.38 -4.32 -7.64
CA ARG A 24 10.31 -4.17 -8.78
C ARG A 24 11.29 -3.02 -8.58
N LYS A 25 10.81 -1.84 -8.19
CA LYS A 25 11.68 -0.67 -7.98
C LYS A 25 12.62 -0.84 -6.78
N LEU A 26 12.15 -1.42 -5.67
CA LEU A 26 13.01 -1.74 -4.52
C LEU A 26 14.13 -2.69 -4.92
N LEU A 27 13.81 -3.76 -5.65
CA LEU A 27 14.80 -4.75 -6.06
C LEU A 27 15.73 -4.24 -7.17
N ARG A 28 15.23 -3.43 -8.11
CA ARG A 28 16.06 -2.84 -9.16
C ARG A 28 17.11 -1.88 -8.63
N GLY A 29 16.74 -1.06 -7.64
CA GLY A 29 17.65 -0.05 -7.09
C GLY A 29 18.41 -0.48 -5.84
N HIS A 30 17.91 -1.50 -5.11
CA HIS A 30 18.39 -1.80 -3.75
C HIS A 30 18.29 -3.30 -3.42
N ALA A 31 18.62 -4.19 -4.37
CA ALA A 31 18.53 -5.64 -4.19
C ALA A 31 19.48 -6.18 -3.10
N ASP A 32 20.57 -5.49 -2.85
CA ASP A 32 21.52 -5.78 -1.77
C ASP A 32 20.92 -5.50 -0.39
N ARG A 33 20.04 -4.51 -0.29
CA ARG A 33 19.43 -4.04 0.95
C ARG A 33 18.11 -4.75 1.28
N PHE A 34 17.28 -5.08 0.30
CA PHE A 34 15.92 -5.55 0.54
C PHE A 34 15.68 -6.99 0.13
N HIS A 35 14.83 -7.65 0.92
CA HIS A 35 14.10 -8.87 0.56
C HIS A 35 12.60 -8.56 0.63
N VAL A 36 11.86 -8.82 -0.45
CA VAL A 36 10.46 -8.40 -0.59
C VAL A 36 9.52 -9.60 -0.51
N ILE A 37 8.52 -9.50 0.36
CA ILE A 37 7.45 -10.49 0.51
C ILE A 37 6.16 -9.89 -0.04
N ILE A 38 5.62 -10.52 -1.07
CA ILE A 38 4.36 -10.15 -1.71
C ILE A 38 3.21 -10.89 -1.04
N GLY A 39 2.35 -10.15 -0.33
CA GLY A 39 1.12 -10.66 0.26
C GLY A 39 -0.02 -10.68 -0.75
N SER A 40 -0.49 -11.86 -1.16
CA SER A 40 -1.55 -12.02 -2.16
C SER A 40 -2.73 -12.86 -1.64
N ARG A 41 -3.98 -12.43 -1.91
CA ARG A 41 -5.17 -13.23 -1.56
C ARG A 41 -5.18 -14.59 -2.25
N THR A 42 -4.68 -14.65 -3.47
CA THR A 42 -4.60 -15.86 -4.28
C THR A 42 -3.16 -16.24 -4.48
N LEU A 43 -2.73 -17.35 -3.88
CA LEU A 43 -1.33 -17.79 -3.94
C LEU A 43 -0.83 -17.97 -5.39
N ALA A 44 -1.68 -18.48 -6.28
CA ALA A 44 -1.34 -18.63 -7.71
C ALA A 44 -0.97 -17.28 -8.37
N LYS A 45 -1.70 -16.20 -8.06
CA LYS A 45 -1.39 -14.86 -8.58
C LYS A 45 -0.13 -14.28 -7.94
N GLY A 46 0.08 -14.51 -6.63
CA GLY A 46 1.32 -14.14 -5.96
C GLY A 46 2.53 -14.82 -6.57
N ASN A 47 2.42 -16.13 -6.83
CA ASN A 47 3.47 -16.91 -7.48
C ASN A 47 3.76 -16.40 -8.91
N ALA A 48 2.74 -16.04 -9.68
CA ALA A 48 2.92 -15.47 -11.01
C ALA A 48 3.67 -14.13 -10.98
N ALA A 49 3.35 -13.25 -10.00
CA ALA A 49 4.08 -12.00 -9.81
C ALA A 49 5.55 -12.24 -9.44
N VAL A 50 5.81 -13.16 -8.52
CA VAL A 50 7.18 -13.55 -8.12
C VAL A 50 7.93 -14.15 -9.31
N TYR A 51 7.29 -15.02 -10.09
CA TYR A 51 7.91 -15.60 -11.29
C TYR A 51 8.30 -14.52 -12.30
N GLY A 52 7.41 -13.54 -12.55
CA GLY A 52 7.71 -12.41 -13.43
C GLY A 52 8.91 -11.59 -12.95
N LEU A 53 8.98 -11.26 -11.66
CA LEU A 53 10.11 -10.53 -11.08
C LEU A 53 11.42 -11.33 -11.12
N LYS A 54 11.37 -12.64 -10.90
CA LYS A 54 12.54 -13.52 -11.03
C LYS A 54 13.02 -13.63 -12.46
N ALA A 55 12.13 -13.66 -13.44
CA ALA A 55 12.48 -13.63 -14.85
C ALA A 55 13.17 -12.30 -15.26
N GLU A 56 12.92 -11.22 -14.53
CA GLU A 56 13.64 -9.94 -14.66
C GLU A 56 15.02 -9.93 -13.93
N GLY A 57 15.39 -11.04 -13.26
CA GLY A 57 16.67 -11.18 -12.55
C GLY A 57 16.61 -10.81 -11.06
N PHE A 58 15.43 -10.69 -10.45
CA PHE A 58 15.27 -10.33 -9.03
C PHE A 58 15.04 -11.57 -8.16
N ASP A 59 16.08 -12.08 -7.50
CA ASP A 59 15.99 -13.27 -6.63
C ASP A 59 15.47 -12.98 -5.21
N GLY A 60 15.58 -11.76 -4.75
CA GLY A 60 15.19 -11.33 -3.38
C GLY A 60 13.68 -11.15 -3.20
N VAL A 61 12.84 -12.01 -3.79
CA VAL A 61 11.38 -11.89 -3.73
C VAL A 61 10.70 -13.24 -3.51
N GLU A 62 9.67 -13.23 -2.68
CA GLU A 62 8.78 -14.37 -2.44
C GLU A 62 7.34 -13.93 -2.23
N THR A 63 6.41 -14.87 -2.11
CA THR A 63 4.99 -14.58 -1.82
C THR A 63 4.50 -15.36 -0.61
N VAL A 64 3.53 -14.75 0.08
CA VAL A 64 2.76 -15.36 1.17
C VAL A 64 1.28 -15.10 0.90
N GLN A 65 0.45 -16.13 1.13
CA GLN A 65 -0.99 -15.93 1.00
C GLN A 65 -1.52 -15.09 2.16
N VAL A 66 -2.25 -14.03 1.86
CA VAL A 66 -2.91 -13.18 2.87
C VAL A 66 -4.16 -12.51 2.31
N ASP A 67 -5.26 -12.64 3.03
CA ASP A 67 -6.48 -11.86 2.86
C ASP A 67 -6.62 -10.94 4.08
N VAL A 68 -6.53 -9.64 3.88
CA VAL A 68 -6.55 -8.64 4.97
C VAL A 68 -7.91 -8.52 5.65
N THR A 69 -8.98 -9.05 5.04
CA THR A 69 -10.34 -9.08 5.61
C THR A 69 -10.55 -10.29 6.53
N ARG A 70 -9.54 -11.17 6.68
CA ARG A 70 -9.63 -12.40 7.48
C ARG A 70 -8.49 -12.49 8.47
N GLU A 71 -8.79 -12.36 9.75
CA GLU A 71 -7.80 -12.39 10.85
C GLU A 71 -6.96 -13.67 10.85
N GLU A 72 -7.58 -14.83 10.61
CA GLU A 72 -6.86 -16.11 10.53
C GLU A 72 -5.83 -16.14 9.39
N SER A 73 -6.15 -15.50 8.26
CA SER A 73 -5.23 -15.37 7.12
C SER A 73 -4.04 -14.48 7.46
N LEU A 74 -4.29 -13.36 8.14
CA LEU A 74 -3.23 -12.47 8.63
C LEU A 74 -2.34 -13.19 9.65
N ALA A 75 -2.91 -13.89 10.62
CA ALA A 75 -2.15 -14.65 11.63
C ALA A 75 -1.26 -15.72 10.98
N THR A 76 -1.78 -16.45 9.99
CA THR A 76 -1.03 -17.46 9.24
C THR A 76 0.13 -16.83 8.46
N ALA A 77 -0.12 -15.69 7.81
CA ALA A 77 0.91 -14.95 7.09
C ALA A 77 2.02 -14.45 8.04
N ALA A 78 1.65 -13.84 9.16
CA ALA A 78 2.61 -13.36 10.16
C ALA A 78 3.43 -14.51 10.76
N LYS A 79 2.82 -15.67 11.04
CA LYS A 79 3.53 -16.88 11.48
C LYS A 79 4.57 -17.32 10.44
N THR A 80 4.19 -17.39 9.17
CA THR A 80 5.09 -17.75 8.08
C THR A 80 6.28 -16.79 7.98
N VAL A 81 6.03 -15.48 8.07
CA VAL A 81 7.10 -14.46 8.05
C VAL A 81 7.99 -14.55 9.29
N THR A 82 7.41 -14.86 10.46
CA THR A 82 8.17 -15.08 11.70
C THR A 82 9.14 -16.23 11.56
N GLU A 83 8.67 -17.36 11.03
CA GLU A 83 9.47 -18.58 10.87
C GLU A 83 10.61 -18.41 9.85
N ARG A 84 10.37 -17.65 8.78
CA ARG A 84 11.36 -17.47 7.70
C ARG A 84 12.35 -16.34 7.96
N HIS A 85 11.89 -15.22 8.54
CA HIS A 85 12.66 -13.98 8.59
C HIS A 85 12.79 -13.39 9.98
N GLY A 86 11.88 -13.68 10.90
CA GLY A 86 11.90 -13.24 12.28
C GLY A 86 11.54 -11.77 12.51
N ARG A 87 11.48 -10.93 11.47
CA ARG A 87 11.16 -9.50 11.54
C ARG A 87 10.55 -8.97 10.25
N VAL A 88 9.97 -7.78 10.33
CA VAL A 88 9.58 -6.94 9.18
C VAL A 88 10.15 -5.54 9.40
N ASN A 89 10.92 -5.03 8.46
CA ASN A 89 11.53 -3.69 8.51
C ASN A 89 10.65 -2.64 7.88
N VAL A 90 9.91 -3.02 6.81
CA VAL A 90 8.98 -2.14 6.09
C VAL A 90 7.67 -2.87 5.84
N LEU A 91 6.57 -2.29 6.28
CA LEU A 91 5.22 -2.75 6.01
C LEU A 91 4.51 -1.77 5.07
N HIS A 92 4.20 -2.20 3.85
CA HIS A 92 3.29 -1.48 2.97
C HIS A 92 1.86 -1.96 3.19
N VAL A 93 1.05 -1.12 3.81
CA VAL A 93 -0.39 -1.31 3.96
C VAL A 93 -1.06 -0.85 2.66
N ASN A 94 -0.96 -1.72 1.63
CA ASN A 94 -1.32 -1.37 0.27
C ASN A 94 -2.61 -2.04 -0.20
N ALA A 95 -3.04 -3.15 0.38
CA ALA A 95 -4.30 -3.81 0.04
C ALA A 95 -5.47 -2.82 0.10
N GLY A 96 -6.25 -2.79 -0.98
CA GLY A 96 -7.40 -1.90 -1.07
C GLY A 96 -8.26 -2.17 -2.28
N ILE A 97 -9.48 -1.64 -2.23
CA ILE A 97 -10.47 -1.68 -3.30
C ILE A 97 -11.01 -0.27 -3.56
N ALA A 98 -11.50 -0.05 -4.77
CA ALA A 98 -12.16 1.19 -5.18
C ALA A 98 -13.43 0.81 -5.96
N LEU A 99 -14.51 0.59 -5.24
CA LEU A 99 -15.76 0.06 -5.81
C LEU A 99 -16.44 1.05 -6.74
N ASP A 100 -16.28 2.36 -6.48
CA ASP A 100 -16.83 3.44 -7.31
C ASP A 100 -16.15 3.51 -8.70
N LEU A 101 -14.92 2.99 -8.81
CA LEU A 101 -14.12 3.06 -10.03
C LEU A 101 -14.34 1.86 -10.95
N ASN A 102 -14.98 0.80 -10.47
CA ASN A 102 -15.15 -0.46 -11.18
C ASN A 102 -16.62 -0.87 -11.16
N TYR A 103 -17.45 -0.06 -11.80
CA TYR A 103 -18.90 0.01 -11.59
C TYR A 103 -19.75 -1.05 -12.28
N THR A 104 -19.24 -1.81 -13.25
CA THR A 104 -20.09 -2.58 -14.16
C THR A 104 -21.06 -3.54 -13.44
N ASP A 105 -20.63 -4.16 -12.34
CA ASP A 105 -21.39 -5.18 -11.64
C ASP A 105 -22.12 -4.68 -10.38
N ARG A 106 -21.98 -3.38 -10.02
CA ARG A 106 -22.41 -2.84 -8.72
C ARG A 106 -23.17 -1.51 -8.80
N LYS A 107 -23.56 -1.06 -9.99
CA LYS A 107 -24.30 0.20 -10.19
C LYS A 107 -25.62 0.27 -9.40
N ASP A 108 -26.18 -0.87 -9.02
CA ASP A 108 -27.42 -0.95 -8.24
C ASP A 108 -27.16 -1.07 -6.73
N TRP A 109 -25.89 -1.02 -6.29
CA TRP A 109 -25.60 -1.04 -4.86
C TRP A 109 -25.88 0.32 -4.24
N PRO A 110 -26.59 0.38 -3.09
CA PRO A 110 -26.75 1.62 -2.35
C PRO A 110 -25.40 2.10 -1.82
N LEU A 111 -25.22 3.42 -1.67
CA LEU A 111 -23.99 4.02 -1.18
C LEU A 111 -23.54 3.42 0.17
N SER A 112 -24.47 3.14 1.06
CA SER A 112 -24.16 2.49 2.35
C SER A 112 -23.41 1.18 2.20
N ARG A 113 -23.81 0.33 1.24
CA ARG A 113 -23.14 -0.94 0.96
C ARG A 113 -21.74 -0.73 0.36
N LEU A 114 -21.59 0.23 -0.56
CA LEU A 114 -20.29 0.59 -1.13
C LEU A 114 -19.34 1.08 -0.04
N LEU A 115 -19.82 1.94 0.85
CA LEU A 115 -19.06 2.45 2.01
C LEU A 115 -18.61 1.31 2.93
N MET A 116 -19.53 0.47 3.40
CA MET A 116 -19.21 -0.61 4.35
C MET A 116 -18.19 -1.58 3.75
N THR A 117 -18.36 -2.00 2.50
CA THR A 117 -17.41 -2.91 1.85
C THR A 117 -16.04 -2.28 1.63
N SER A 118 -16.00 -0.98 1.29
CA SER A 118 -14.73 -0.25 1.16
C SER A 118 -14.04 -0.06 2.50
N MET A 119 -14.78 0.24 3.56
CA MET A 119 -14.25 0.37 4.93
C MET A 119 -13.70 -0.95 5.46
N GLU A 120 -14.38 -2.07 5.21
CA GLU A 120 -13.93 -3.40 5.62
C GLU A 120 -12.53 -3.71 5.09
N THR A 121 -12.29 -3.51 3.79
CA THR A 121 -10.99 -3.81 3.19
C THR A 121 -9.96 -2.71 3.47
N ASN A 122 -10.32 -1.44 3.18
CA ASN A 122 -9.35 -0.34 3.14
C ASN A 122 -8.97 0.17 4.53
N VAL A 123 -9.82 -0.01 5.53
CA VAL A 123 -9.62 0.53 6.89
C VAL A 123 -9.50 -0.57 7.93
N ALA A 124 -10.53 -1.41 8.09
CA ALA A 124 -10.48 -2.50 9.07
C ALA A 124 -9.38 -3.52 8.73
N GLY A 125 -9.27 -3.92 7.46
CA GLY A 125 -8.19 -4.80 6.98
C GLY A 125 -6.80 -4.18 7.11
N ALA A 126 -6.68 -2.86 6.93
CA ALA A 126 -5.43 -2.13 7.17
C ALA A 126 -5.05 -2.14 8.66
N ALA A 127 -6.02 -1.89 9.55
CA ALA A 127 -5.81 -1.96 10.99
C ALA A 127 -5.39 -3.36 11.43
N ALA A 128 -6.15 -4.38 11.03
CA ALA A 128 -5.84 -5.78 11.34
C ALA A 128 -4.44 -6.18 10.83
N THR A 129 -4.04 -5.68 9.66
CA THR A 129 -2.69 -5.91 9.12
C THR A 129 -1.62 -5.34 10.05
N VAL A 130 -1.71 -4.07 10.43
CA VAL A 130 -0.70 -3.43 11.29
C VAL A 130 -0.64 -4.14 12.64
N GLU A 131 -1.80 -4.36 13.30
CA GLU A 131 -1.85 -5.01 14.63
C GLU A 131 -1.25 -6.42 14.61
N THR A 132 -1.51 -7.20 13.56
CA THR A 132 -0.94 -8.55 13.43
C THR A 132 0.58 -8.52 13.26
N PHE A 133 1.13 -7.50 12.59
CA PHE A 133 2.56 -7.39 12.32
C PHE A 133 3.35 -6.57 13.36
N VAL A 134 2.72 -6.03 14.41
CA VAL A 134 3.39 -5.22 15.45
C VAL A 134 4.64 -5.91 15.99
N LEU A 135 4.54 -7.15 16.45
CA LEU A 135 5.67 -7.87 17.05
C LEU A 135 6.83 -8.11 16.07
N LEU A 136 6.55 -8.20 14.77
CA LEU A 136 7.58 -8.33 13.74
C LEU A 136 8.23 -6.98 13.42
N LEU A 137 7.46 -5.89 13.44
CA LEU A 137 7.94 -4.53 13.25
C LEU A 137 8.82 -4.09 14.44
N GLU A 138 8.43 -4.41 15.68
CA GLU A 138 9.22 -4.10 16.89
C GLU A 138 10.59 -4.78 16.93
N LYS A 139 10.79 -5.87 16.19
CA LYS A 139 12.10 -6.51 16.02
C LYS A 139 13.02 -5.83 15.01
N ALA A 140 12.52 -4.86 14.25
CA ALA A 140 13.32 -4.06 13.35
C ALA A 140 13.94 -2.87 14.09
N GLU A 141 15.18 -2.54 13.77
CA GLU A 141 15.89 -1.39 14.35
C GLU A 141 15.26 -0.04 13.95
N ASN A 142 14.65 0.03 12.75
CA ASN A 142 14.00 1.21 12.20
C ASN A 142 12.73 0.80 11.45
N PRO A 143 11.60 0.57 12.15
CA PRO A 143 10.36 0.16 11.53
C PRO A 143 9.77 1.28 10.66
N ARG A 144 9.32 0.92 9.45
CA ARG A 144 8.65 1.83 8.51
C ARG A 144 7.32 1.24 8.12
N VAL A 145 6.25 2.03 8.29
CA VAL A 145 4.89 1.65 7.88
C VAL A 145 4.38 2.68 6.89
N VAL A 146 4.07 2.23 5.69
CA VAL A 146 3.62 3.08 4.58
C VAL A 146 2.18 2.74 4.25
N PHE A 147 1.28 3.66 4.56
CA PHE A 147 -0.14 3.52 4.22
C PHE A 147 -0.37 4.02 2.78
N MET A 148 -0.81 3.12 1.91
CA MET A 148 -1.12 3.47 0.52
C MET A 148 -2.51 4.10 0.45
N THR A 149 -2.54 5.41 0.42
CA THR A 149 -3.75 6.22 0.41
C THR A 149 -3.95 6.93 -0.94
N SER A 150 -4.67 8.03 -0.95
CA SER A 150 -5.01 8.79 -2.16
C SER A 150 -5.24 10.25 -1.81
N GLY A 151 -4.88 11.17 -2.71
CA GLY A 151 -5.29 12.57 -2.61
C GLY A 151 -6.81 12.76 -2.49
N ALA A 152 -7.59 11.80 -3.00
CA ALA A 152 -9.04 11.77 -2.81
C ALA A 152 -9.48 11.61 -1.33
N GLY A 153 -8.58 11.17 -0.44
CA GLY A 153 -8.81 11.12 1.00
C GLY A 153 -8.44 12.41 1.75
N SER A 154 -7.97 13.45 1.06
CA SER A 154 -7.72 14.75 1.65
C SER A 154 -9.02 15.56 1.78
N VAL A 155 -9.38 15.91 3.00
CA VAL A 155 -10.56 16.74 3.30
C VAL A 155 -10.34 18.17 2.76
N GLN A 156 -9.11 18.68 2.87
CA GLN A 156 -8.76 20.01 2.36
C GLN A 156 -8.87 20.08 0.82
N LEU A 157 -8.29 19.09 0.12
CA LEU A 157 -8.42 19.06 -1.35
C LEU A 157 -9.87 18.88 -1.82
N ALA A 158 -10.69 18.16 -1.05
CA ALA A 158 -12.12 18.06 -1.34
C ALA A 158 -12.84 19.39 -1.11
N HIS A 159 -12.53 20.11 -0.02
CA HIS A 159 -13.05 21.46 0.23
C HIS A 159 -12.67 22.44 -0.88
N ASP A 160 -11.45 22.39 -1.36
CA ASP A 160 -10.91 23.27 -2.39
C ASP A 160 -11.34 22.85 -3.83
N HIS A 161 -12.25 21.90 -3.95
CA HIS A 161 -12.78 21.37 -5.22
C HIS A 161 -11.74 20.74 -6.17
N VAL A 162 -10.55 20.39 -5.65
CA VAL A 162 -9.48 19.78 -6.48
C VAL A 162 -9.81 18.35 -6.88
N VAL A 163 -10.53 17.60 -6.02
CA VAL A 163 -10.86 16.17 -6.25
C VAL A 163 -12.35 15.88 -6.38
N LEU A 164 -13.24 16.88 -6.26
CA LEU A 164 -14.69 16.67 -6.31
C LEU A 164 -15.23 16.24 -7.69
N SER A 165 -14.49 16.53 -8.75
CA SER A 165 -14.85 16.06 -10.10
C SER A 165 -14.83 14.56 -10.26
N LEU A 166 -14.32 13.84 -9.26
CA LEU A 166 -14.11 12.39 -9.33
C LEU A 166 -15.34 11.56 -8.90
N ASN A 167 -16.28 12.13 -8.16
CA ASN A 167 -17.52 11.48 -7.67
C ASN A 167 -17.34 10.02 -7.19
N TRP A 168 -16.33 9.80 -6.34
CA TRP A 168 -15.98 8.50 -5.79
C TRP A 168 -16.17 8.45 -4.27
N PRO A 169 -17.40 8.54 -3.75
CA PRO A 169 -17.65 8.73 -2.33
C PRO A 169 -17.14 7.59 -1.46
N SER A 170 -17.27 6.32 -1.87
CA SER A 170 -16.80 5.21 -1.03
C SER A 170 -15.27 5.11 -1.02
N HIS A 171 -14.61 5.44 -2.11
CA HIS A 171 -13.15 5.54 -2.16
C HIS A 171 -12.65 6.70 -1.29
N SER A 172 -13.16 7.91 -1.50
CA SER A 172 -12.72 9.11 -0.79
C SER A 172 -12.91 8.98 0.73
N VAL A 173 -14.10 8.56 1.18
CA VAL A 173 -14.39 8.36 2.60
C VAL A 173 -13.46 7.30 3.22
N SER A 174 -13.26 6.15 2.54
CA SER A 174 -12.37 5.12 3.06
C SER A 174 -10.90 5.57 3.12
N LYS A 175 -10.45 6.41 2.17
CA LYS A 175 -9.07 6.92 2.18
C LYS A 175 -8.87 8.05 3.19
N ALA A 176 -9.88 8.87 3.48
CA ALA A 176 -9.86 9.81 4.60
C ALA A 176 -9.79 9.08 5.95
N ALA A 177 -10.60 8.04 6.13
CA ALA A 177 -10.55 7.19 7.32
C ALA A 177 -9.20 6.46 7.46
N LEU A 178 -8.60 6.00 6.35
CA LEU A 178 -7.27 5.41 6.34
C LEU A 178 -6.18 6.41 6.73
N ASN A 179 -6.29 7.68 6.32
CA ASN A 179 -5.39 8.76 6.74
C ASN A 179 -5.47 8.98 8.25
N MET A 180 -6.69 9.02 8.82
CA MET A 180 -6.88 9.13 10.26
C MET A 180 -6.33 7.91 11.03
N LEU A 181 -6.51 6.69 10.49
CA LEU A 181 -5.94 5.47 11.05
C LEU A 181 -4.41 5.52 11.06
N MET A 182 -3.78 6.02 10.00
CA MET A 182 -2.33 6.24 9.95
C MET A 182 -1.87 7.19 11.06
N MET A 183 -2.60 8.30 11.30
CA MET A 183 -2.29 9.25 12.38
C MET A 183 -2.42 8.59 13.77
N HIS A 184 -3.38 7.66 13.95
CA HIS A 184 -3.48 6.87 15.17
C HIS A 184 -2.17 6.07 15.41
N TYR A 185 -1.66 5.36 14.40
CA TYR A 185 -0.42 4.59 14.54
C TYR A 185 0.83 5.47 14.64
N PHE A 186 0.84 6.64 14.00
CA PHE A 186 1.89 7.64 14.20
C PHE A 186 2.04 8.05 15.66
N HIS A 187 0.94 8.24 16.38
CA HIS A 187 0.96 8.55 17.81
C HIS A 187 1.23 7.32 18.69
N LYS A 188 0.64 6.17 18.35
CA LYS A 188 0.81 4.93 19.12
C LYS A 188 2.25 4.42 19.12
N PHE A 189 2.99 4.61 18.03
CA PHE A 189 4.37 4.13 17.86
C PHE A 189 5.33 5.29 17.52
N PRO A 190 5.73 6.11 18.51
CA PRO A 190 6.52 7.33 18.27
C PRO A 190 7.91 7.07 17.67
N GLN A 191 8.46 5.87 17.80
CA GLN A 191 9.75 5.48 17.22
C GLN A 191 9.66 4.97 15.79
N TRP A 192 8.47 4.63 15.28
CA TRP A 192 8.28 4.14 13.91
C TRP A 192 8.19 5.30 12.90
N LYS A 193 8.57 5.01 11.65
CA LYS A 193 8.34 5.90 10.51
C LYS A 193 6.99 5.56 9.88
N VAL A 194 5.91 6.12 10.40
CA VAL A 194 4.55 5.91 9.91
C VAL A 194 4.16 7.07 9.02
N ASN A 195 3.88 6.81 7.74
CA ASN A 195 3.58 7.83 6.74
C ASN A 195 2.46 7.38 5.79
N ALA A 196 1.73 8.35 5.25
CA ALA A 196 0.76 8.18 4.19
C ALA A 196 1.38 8.52 2.82
N CYS A 197 1.12 7.67 1.83
CA CYS A 197 1.62 7.77 0.47
C CYS A 197 0.47 7.80 -0.52
N ALA A 198 0.29 8.89 -1.25
CA ALA A 198 -0.58 8.93 -2.40
C ALA A 198 0.22 8.59 -3.67
N LEU A 199 -0.36 7.73 -4.50
CA LEU A 199 0.25 7.28 -5.75
C LEU A 199 -0.05 8.20 -6.95
N GLY A 200 -1.01 9.13 -6.78
CA GLY A 200 -1.59 9.88 -7.89
C GLY A 200 -2.57 9.02 -8.72
N PHE A 201 -3.11 9.58 -9.79
CA PHE A 201 -3.99 8.84 -10.69
C PHE A 201 -3.15 8.00 -11.65
N ARG A 202 -3.15 6.66 -11.46
CA ARG A 202 -2.32 5.70 -12.20
C ARG A 202 -3.17 4.61 -12.84
N ALA A 203 -2.73 4.13 -14.02
CA ALA A 203 -3.39 3.03 -14.72
C ALA A 203 -3.16 1.70 -13.96
N THR A 204 -4.15 1.25 -13.23
CA THR A 204 -4.11 0.01 -12.45
C THR A 204 -5.42 -0.77 -12.58
N ASN A 205 -5.43 -2.02 -12.19
CA ASN A 205 -6.68 -2.81 -12.10
C ASN A 205 -7.70 -2.18 -11.14
N LEU A 206 -7.26 -1.40 -10.15
CA LEU A 206 -8.10 -0.73 -9.18
C LEU A 206 -9.11 0.22 -9.85
N ASN A 207 -8.70 0.87 -10.92
CA ASN A 207 -9.48 1.85 -11.68
C ASN A 207 -9.70 1.43 -13.14
N ASN A 208 -9.72 0.12 -13.40
CA ASN A 208 -9.91 -0.44 -14.74
C ASN A 208 -8.99 0.23 -15.79
N PHE A 209 -7.72 0.43 -15.42
CA PHE A 209 -6.69 1.09 -16.24
C PHE A 209 -7.08 2.51 -16.72
N GLY A 210 -7.85 3.22 -15.91
CA GLY A 210 -8.31 4.59 -16.19
C GLY A 210 -9.45 4.68 -17.21
N LYS A 211 -10.09 3.58 -17.57
CA LYS A 211 -11.28 3.60 -18.41
C LYS A 211 -12.41 4.36 -17.71
N GLY A 212 -12.95 5.38 -18.38
CA GLY A 212 -13.99 6.24 -17.80
C GLY A 212 -13.44 7.29 -16.82
N SER A 213 -12.18 7.69 -16.98
CA SER A 213 -11.56 8.74 -16.20
C SER A 213 -12.39 10.04 -16.25
N PRO A 214 -12.79 10.59 -15.09
CA PRO A 214 -13.50 11.86 -15.03
C PRO A 214 -12.66 13.00 -15.62
N GLY A 215 -13.30 13.86 -16.38
CA GLY A 215 -12.61 15.01 -17.01
C GLY A 215 -11.63 14.65 -18.13
N GLY A 216 -11.60 13.37 -18.58
CA GLY A 216 -10.74 12.95 -19.69
C GLY A 216 -9.24 12.96 -19.39
N VAL A 217 -8.84 13.12 -18.12
CA VAL A 217 -7.41 13.11 -17.74
C VAL A 217 -6.89 11.68 -17.84
N PRO A 218 -5.88 11.41 -18.69
CA PRO A 218 -5.31 10.08 -18.78
C PRO A 218 -4.57 9.72 -17.49
N PRO A 219 -4.64 8.44 -17.03
CA PRO A 219 -3.84 8.00 -15.89
C PRO A 219 -2.35 7.97 -16.27
N GLY A 220 -1.50 8.37 -15.33
CA GLY A 220 -0.06 8.21 -15.47
C GLY A 220 0.38 6.75 -15.39
N PRO A 221 1.64 6.45 -15.76
CA PRO A 221 2.20 5.12 -15.65
C PRO A 221 2.27 4.65 -14.19
N VAL A 222 2.05 3.35 -13.98
CA VAL A 222 2.04 2.76 -12.61
C VAL A 222 3.40 2.87 -11.92
N GLU A 223 4.47 2.88 -12.68
CA GLU A 223 5.86 3.01 -12.23
C GLU A 223 6.09 4.30 -11.43
N ASP A 224 5.49 5.40 -11.85
CA ASP A 224 5.58 6.68 -11.13
C ASP A 224 4.87 6.62 -9.78
N GLY A 225 3.78 5.85 -9.69
CA GLY A 225 3.05 5.66 -8.44
C GLY A 225 3.87 4.97 -7.35
N ALA A 226 4.87 4.17 -7.72
CA ALA A 226 5.74 3.47 -6.79
C ALA A 226 6.91 4.32 -6.25
N VAL A 227 7.27 5.42 -6.91
CA VAL A 227 8.48 6.22 -6.57
C VAL A 227 8.44 6.70 -5.13
N ASN A 228 7.35 7.35 -4.72
CA ASN A 228 7.23 7.88 -3.36
C ASN A 228 7.14 6.77 -2.29
N ALA A 229 6.50 5.65 -2.60
CA ALA A 229 6.45 4.49 -1.70
C ALA A 229 7.85 3.89 -1.47
N VAL A 230 8.67 3.79 -2.52
CA VAL A 230 10.08 3.38 -2.43
C VAL A 230 10.88 4.37 -1.61
N ARG A 231 10.75 5.68 -1.83
CA ARG A 231 11.39 6.73 -1.04
C ARG A 231 11.09 6.56 0.46
N LEU A 232 9.83 6.35 0.83
CA LEU A 232 9.42 6.13 2.22
C LEU A 232 9.98 4.81 2.80
N SER A 233 10.21 3.79 1.97
CA SER A 233 10.88 2.55 2.38
C SER A 233 12.36 2.73 2.68
N LEU A 234 12.99 3.76 2.12
CA LEU A 234 14.42 4.04 2.26
C LEU A 234 14.74 4.91 3.48
N LEU A 235 13.75 5.45 4.18
CA LEU A 235 13.94 6.37 5.30
C LEU A 235 14.86 5.78 6.38
N GLY A 236 15.84 6.57 6.78
CA GLY A 236 16.70 6.29 7.93
C GLY A 236 16.03 6.66 9.26
N LYS A 237 16.74 6.48 10.38
CA LYS A 237 16.26 6.80 11.75
C LYS A 237 15.82 8.26 11.91
N GLY A 238 16.51 9.22 11.27
CA GLY A 238 16.16 10.65 11.27
C GLY A 238 15.12 11.05 10.22
N GLY A 239 14.57 10.08 9.46
CA GLY A 239 13.61 10.35 8.39
C GLY A 239 12.27 10.85 8.90
N GLU A 240 11.48 11.38 7.98
CA GLU A 240 10.13 11.92 8.24
C GLU A 240 9.16 10.87 8.81
N ARG A 241 8.18 11.36 9.53
CA ARG A 241 7.07 10.57 10.07
C ARG A 241 5.83 11.43 10.22
N GLY A 242 4.66 10.84 10.10
CA GLY A 242 3.39 11.57 10.19
C GLY A 242 3.12 12.46 8.98
N THR A 243 3.72 12.15 7.82
CA THR A 243 3.53 12.93 6.58
C THR A 243 2.53 12.27 5.64
N PHE A 244 1.88 13.10 4.84
CA PHE A 244 1.04 12.67 3.72
C PHE A 244 1.63 13.23 2.44
N THR A 245 2.26 12.40 1.61
CA THR A 245 3.07 12.83 0.48
C THR A 245 2.72 12.11 -0.81
N GLN A 246 3.06 12.75 -1.94
CA GLN A 246 2.95 12.19 -3.28
C GLN A 246 4.18 12.52 -4.12
N LEU A 247 4.32 11.83 -5.27
CA LEU A 247 5.31 12.21 -6.28
C LEU A 247 4.94 13.56 -6.91
N VAL A 248 5.93 14.45 -7.02
CA VAL A 248 5.85 15.72 -7.76
C VAL A 248 6.99 15.76 -8.77
N GLY A 249 6.65 15.98 -10.05
CA GLY A 249 7.64 15.86 -11.12
C GLY A 249 8.12 14.43 -11.32
N LYS A 250 9.38 14.24 -11.69
CA LYS A 250 9.95 12.90 -11.96
C LYS A 250 10.51 12.23 -10.71
N ASP A 251 11.14 12.99 -9.82
CA ASP A 251 11.91 12.45 -8.69
C ASP A 251 11.64 13.18 -7.36
N GLY A 252 10.84 14.26 -7.40
CA GLY A 252 10.47 15.04 -6.22
C GLY A 252 9.28 14.44 -5.47
N HIS A 253 9.05 14.96 -4.26
CA HIS A 253 7.82 14.69 -3.52
C HIS A 253 7.27 15.99 -2.94
N GLY A 254 5.96 16.03 -2.74
CA GLY A 254 5.26 17.15 -2.13
C GLY A 254 4.27 16.67 -1.09
N GLU A 255 4.03 17.50 -0.10
CA GLU A 255 2.99 17.23 0.91
C GLU A 255 1.60 17.42 0.30
N ILE A 256 0.69 16.61 0.76
CA ILE A 256 -0.75 16.75 0.52
C ILE A 256 -1.37 17.24 1.82
N PRO A 257 -2.20 18.29 1.81
CA PRO A 257 -2.95 18.68 3.00
C PRO A 257 -3.93 17.56 3.40
N TRP A 258 -4.20 17.46 4.70
CA TRP A 258 -5.08 16.44 5.26
C TRP A 258 -6.57 16.61 4.90
#